data_dc57e93648391410e77ef28a5c1ce575
#
_entry.id   dc57e93648391410e77ef28a5c1ce575
#
_cell.length_a   1.000
_cell.length_b   1.000
_cell.length_c   1.000
_cell.angle_alpha   90.00
_cell.angle_beta   90.00
_cell.angle_gamma   90.00
#
_symmetry.space_group_name_H-M   'P 1'
#
loop_
_entity.id
_entity.type
_entity.pdbx_description
1 polymer ?
#
loop_
_entity_poly.entity_id
_entity_poly.type
_entity_poly.pdbx_seq_one_letter_code
_entity_poly.pdbx_strand_id
1 'polypeptide(L)'
;MAGAAAAKCSDTSVALRGDWGQARFSVEIADDAGERAQGLMHRTSLAGSAGMLFIYEEPQPLSFWMRNTLIPLDLLFIDSHGVVQHIHHNAIPLDESPLEGGSDALLAVLEINGGLSARMGITPGTELRHPAFAGRNPAWPC
;
A
#
# COMPACT_ATOMS: atom_id res chain seq x y z
N MET A 1 13.98 6.00 32.36
CA MET A 1 14.03 6.70 31.17
C MET A 1 12.83 6.41 30.32
N ALA A 2 12.16 7.43 30.04
CA ALA A 2 11.15 7.23 29.08
C ALA A 2 11.80 6.54 27.91
N GLY A 3 11.45 5.33 27.68
CA GLY A 3 11.71 4.74 26.40
C GLY A 3 11.46 5.82 25.38
N ALA A 4 12.29 5.89 24.40
CA ALA A 4 11.99 6.72 23.27
C ALA A 4 10.49 6.59 23.06
N ALA A 5 9.80 7.70 23.14
CA ALA A 5 8.39 7.71 22.79
C ALA A 5 8.29 6.92 21.51
N ALA A 6 7.51 5.85 21.53
CA ALA A 6 7.23 5.10 20.31
C ALA A 6 6.87 6.14 19.27
N ALA A 7 7.55 6.08 18.13
CA ALA A 7 7.24 7.00 17.05
C ALA A 7 5.76 6.87 16.76
N LYS A 8 5.03 7.96 16.93
CA LYS A 8 3.61 7.96 16.66
C LYS A 8 3.42 7.75 15.16
N CYS A 9 2.61 6.78 14.80
CA CYS A 9 2.17 6.65 13.44
C CYS A 9 1.25 7.81 13.08
N SER A 10 1.31 8.21 11.84
CA SER A 10 0.39 9.18 11.24
C SER A 10 -0.51 8.46 10.25
N ASP A 11 -1.76 8.89 10.14
CA ASP A 11 -2.68 8.37 9.13
C ASP A 11 -2.20 8.69 7.71
N THR A 12 -1.39 9.73 7.55
CA THR A 12 -0.99 10.24 6.24
C THR A 12 0.42 9.82 5.83
N SER A 13 1.03 8.88 6.52
CA SER A 13 2.32 8.33 6.11
C SER A 13 2.43 6.85 6.46
N VAL A 14 3.18 6.12 5.64
CA VAL A 14 3.53 4.73 5.89
C VAL A 14 5.04 4.60 5.94
N ALA A 15 5.53 3.74 6.82
CA ALA A 15 6.92 3.33 6.84
C ALA A 15 7.00 1.86 6.42
N LEU A 16 7.97 1.55 5.58
CA LEU A 16 8.23 0.19 5.08
C LEU A 16 9.62 -0.24 5.51
N ARG A 17 9.76 -1.52 5.87
CA ARG A 17 11.07 -2.11 6.15
C ARG A 17 11.14 -3.55 5.67
N GLY A 18 12.33 -3.97 5.34
CA GLY A 18 12.63 -5.34 4.92
C GLY A 18 14.14 -5.50 4.74
N ASP A 19 14.55 -6.64 4.19
CA ASP A 19 15.98 -6.93 3.96
C ASP A 19 16.62 -5.89 3.01
N TRP A 20 15.83 -5.25 2.18
CA TRP A 20 16.26 -4.23 1.23
C TRP A 20 16.56 -2.87 1.87
N GLY A 21 16.10 -2.64 3.12
CA GLY A 21 16.24 -1.37 3.82
C GLY A 21 14.93 -0.84 4.34
N GLN A 22 14.78 0.48 4.31
CA GLN A 22 13.58 1.18 4.78
C GLN A 22 13.18 2.28 3.80
N ALA A 23 11.88 2.60 3.79
CA ALA A 23 11.32 3.69 3.01
C ALA A 23 10.13 4.30 3.74
N ARG A 24 9.77 5.51 3.34
CA ARG A 24 8.59 6.20 3.85
C ARG A 24 7.87 6.85 2.68
N PHE A 25 6.55 6.77 2.70
CA PHE A 25 5.69 7.43 1.71
C PHE A 25 4.65 8.27 2.42
N SER A 26 4.40 9.46 1.89
CA SER A 26 3.21 10.24 2.24
C SER A 26 2.03 9.65 1.50
N VAL A 27 0.94 9.36 2.20
CA VAL A 27 -0.21 8.70 1.57
C VAL A 27 -1.50 9.47 1.77
N GLU A 28 -2.34 9.41 0.75
CA GLU A 28 -3.75 9.68 0.87
C GLU A 28 -4.44 8.37 1.26
N ILE A 29 -5.49 8.47 2.06
CA ILE A 29 -6.23 7.30 2.53
C ILE A 29 -7.50 7.13 1.70
N ALA A 30 -7.73 5.90 1.24
CA ALA A 30 -8.98 5.49 0.61
C ALA A 30 -9.57 4.36 1.47
N ASP A 31 -10.49 4.72 2.37
CA ASP A 31 -11.04 3.78 3.35
C ASP A 31 -12.56 3.69 3.34
N ASP A 32 -13.22 4.32 2.40
CA ASP A 32 -14.64 4.10 2.13
C ASP A 32 -14.85 3.64 0.68
N ALA A 33 -16.02 3.14 0.37
CA ALA A 33 -16.29 2.54 -0.93
C ALA A 33 -16.10 3.53 -2.09
N GLY A 34 -16.49 4.79 -1.91
CA GLY A 34 -16.33 5.81 -2.94
C GLY A 34 -14.88 6.17 -3.19
N GLU A 35 -14.11 6.35 -2.13
CA GLU A 35 -12.69 6.67 -2.22
C GLU A 35 -11.90 5.51 -2.85
N ARG A 36 -12.19 4.28 -2.44
CA ARG A 36 -11.54 3.10 -3.01
C ARG A 36 -11.87 2.92 -4.49
N ALA A 37 -13.12 3.20 -4.88
CA ALA A 37 -13.52 3.10 -6.28
C ALA A 37 -12.83 4.14 -7.16
N GLN A 38 -12.66 5.35 -6.67
CA GLN A 38 -11.98 6.41 -7.42
C GLN A 38 -10.46 6.20 -7.45
N GLY A 39 -9.84 5.88 -6.32
CA GLY A 39 -8.40 5.71 -6.23
C GLY A 39 -7.64 6.88 -6.84
N LEU A 40 -6.64 6.58 -7.64
CA LEU A 40 -5.82 7.58 -8.33
C LEU A 40 -6.30 7.89 -9.76
N MET A 41 -7.58 7.59 -10.06
CA MET A 41 -8.15 7.87 -11.38
C MET A 41 -7.96 9.34 -11.77
N HIS A 42 -7.70 9.58 -13.04
CA HIS A 42 -7.57 10.90 -13.67
C HIS A 42 -6.37 11.74 -13.21
N ARG A 43 -5.50 11.20 -12.35
CA ARG A 43 -4.28 11.90 -11.97
C ARG A 43 -3.25 11.82 -13.08
N THR A 44 -2.57 12.91 -13.36
CA THR A 44 -1.55 12.97 -14.43
C THR A 44 -0.15 12.74 -13.89
N SER A 45 0.04 12.81 -12.58
CA SER A 45 1.32 12.55 -11.92
C SER A 45 1.11 12.19 -10.46
N LEU A 46 2.13 11.60 -9.87
CA LEU A 46 2.20 11.28 -8.45
C LEU A 46 3.64 11.55 -8.00
N ALA A 47 3.82 12.33 -6.94
CA ALA A 47 5.17 12.60 -6.44
C ALA A 47 5.88 11.29 -6.07
N GLY A 48 7.21 11.26 -6.25
CA GLY A 48 7.99 10.03 -6.07
C GLY A 48 7.93 9.44 -4.66
N SER A 49 7.69 10.28 -3.64
CA SER A 49 7.56 9.85 -2.25
C SER A 49 6.09 9.79 -1.78
N ALA A 50 5.14 9.83 -2.71
CA ALA A 50 3.71 9.81 -2.41
C ALA A 50 3.07 8.52 -2.89
N GLY A 51 1.93 8.19 -2.30
CA GLY A 51 1.13 7.05 -2.68
C GLY A 51 -0.29 7.16 -2.17
N MET A 52 -1.08 6.11 -2.38
CA MET A 52 -2.41 5.99 -1.81
C MET A 52 -2.53 4.66 -1.10
N LEU A 53 -3.02 4.69 0.13
CA LEU A 53 -3.25 3.49 0.92
C LEU A 53 -4.74 3.19 0.96
N PHE A 54 -5.12 2.07 0.34
CA PHE A 54 -6.48 1.55 0.33
C PHE A 54 -6.64 0.65 1.54
N ILE A 55 -7.64 0.91 2.37
CA ILE A 55 -7.88 0.17 3.60
C ILE A 55 -9.28 -0.42 3.55
N TYR A 56 -9.39 -1.70 3.89
CA TYR A 56 -10.65 -2.43 3.94
C TYR A 56 -11.03 -2.74 5.37
N GLU A 57 -12.31 -2.98 5.61
CA GLU A 57 -12.83 -3.22 6.95
C GLU A 57 -12.47 -4.62 7.47
N GLU A 58 -12.38 -5.60 6.56
CA GLU A 58 -12.12 -6.99 6.89
C GLU A 58 -11.11 -7.60 5.92
N PRO A 59 -10.30 -8.57 6.38
CA PRO A 59 -9.45 -9.34 5.48
C PRO A 59 -10.28 -10.05 4.42
N GLN A 60 -9.84 -9.96 3.17
CA GLN A 60 -10.59 -10.49 2.02
C GLN A 60 -9.69 -10.64 0.80
N PRO A 61 -10.11 -11.37 -0.23
CA PRO A 61 -9.43 -11.29 -1.52
C PRO A 61 -9.61 -9.89 -2.09
N LEU A 62 -8.56 -9.36 -2.71
CA LEU A 62 -8.59 -8.05 -3.34
C LEU A 62 -8.20 -8.17 -4.80
N SER A 63 -8.91 -7.44 -5.65
CA SER A 63 -8.64 -7.34 -7.07
C SER A 63 -8.76 -5.87 -7.47
N PHE A 64 -7.80 -5.39 -8.23
CA PHE A 64 -7.75 -4.00 -8.68
C PHE A 64 -7.71 -3.95 -10.19
N TRP A 65 -7.93 -2.81 -10.77
CA TRP A 65 -7.75 -2.54 -12.19
C TRP A 65 -7.14 -1.14 -12.39
N MET A 66 -6.76 -0.84 -13.62
CA MET A 66 -6.18 0.45 -13.99
C MET A 66 -7.16 1.32 -14.80
N ARG A 67 -8.46 1.07 -14.65
CA ARG A 67 -9.48 1.88 -15.32
C ARG A 67 -9.32 3.35 -14.97
N ASN A 68 -9.36 4.22 -15.98
CA ASN A 68 -9.23 5.67 -15.82
C ASN A 68 -7.97 6.11 -15.05
N THR A 69 -7.00 5.23 -14.91
CA THR A 69 -5.73 5.50 -14.22
C THR A 69 -4.67 5.76 -15.29
N LEU A 70 -4.15 6.98 -15.30
CA LEU A 70 -3.36 7.50 -16.41
C LEU A 70 -1.86 7.28 -16.25
N ILE A 71 -1.42 6.92 -15.05
CA ILE A 71 0.00 6.75 -14.71
C ILE A 71 0.26 5.29 -14.33
N PRO A 72 1.46 4.75 -14.66
CA PRO A 72 1.80 3.39 -14.24
C PRO A 72 2.00 3.35 -12.73
N LEU A 73 1.56 2.27 -12.09
CA LEU A 73 1.61 2.11 -10.64
C LEU A 73 2.17 0.75 -10.26
N ASP A 74 2.84 0.70 -9.11
CA ASP A 74 3.08 -0.54 -8.38
C ASP A 74 1.98 -0.70 -7.34
N LEU A 75 1.41 -1.91 -7.23
CA LEU A 75 0.39 -2.23 -6.25
C LEU A 75 0.97 -3.24 -5.25
N LEU A 76 1.09 -2.83 -3.99
CA LEU A 76 1.55 -3.68 -2.91
C LEU A 76 0.34 -4.20 -2.14
N PHE A 77 0.06 -5.50 -2.24
CA PHE A 77 -1.06 -6.14 -1.55
C PHE A 77 -0.62 -6.61 -0.17
N ILE A 78 -1.33 -6.17 0.87
CA ILE A 78 -0.87 -6.23 2.26
C ILE A 78 -1.90 -6.98 3.10
N ASP A 79 -1.44 -7.91 3.94
CA ASP A 79 -2.33 -8.66 4.84
C ASP A 79 -2.71 -7.84 6.09
N SER A 80 -3.51 -8.43 6.97
CA SER A 80 -4.01 -7.74 8.17
C SER A 80 -2.92 -7.46 9.21
N HIS A 81 -1.77 -8.11 9.10
CA HIS A 81 -0.62 -7.86 9.98
C HIS A 81 0.33 -6.81 9.42
N GLY A 82 0.00 -6.22 8.27
CA GLY A 82 0.84 -5.21 7.64
C GLY A 82 2.01 -5.78 6.83
N VAL A 83 1.92 -7.03 6.40
CA VAL A 83 2.98 -7.68 5.63
C VAL A 83 2.60 -7.75 4.17
N VAL A 84 3.49 -7.31 3.28
CA VAL A 84 3.28 -7.37 1.84
C VAL A 84 3.30 -8.82 1.38
N GLN A 85 2.20 -9.26 0.76
CA GLN A 85 2.04 -10.62 0.27
C GLN A 85 2.36 -10.75 -1.22
N HIS A 86 2.06 -9.71 -1.98
CA HIS A 86 2.24 -9.71 -3.43
C HIS A 86 2.44 -8.29 -3.92
N ILE A 87 3.26 -8.12 -4.95
CA ILE A 87 3.47 -6.84 -5.62
C ILE A 87 3.17 -7.03 -7.11
N HIS A 88 2.23 -6.22 -7.62
CA HIS A 88 2.04 -6.10 -9.05
C HIS A 88 2.87 -4.91 -9.53
N HIS A 89 3.92 -5.20 -10.30
CA HIS A 89 4.88 -4.18 -10.74
C HIS A 89 4.40 -3.49 -12.00
N ASN A 90 4.50 -2.18 -12.01
CA ASN A 90 4.38 -1.36 -13.21
C ASN A 90 3.09 -1.64 -13.99
N ALA A 91 1.96 -1.58 -13.30
CA ALA A 91 0.64 -1.81 -13.89
C ALA A 91 0.40 -0.83 -15.03
N ILE A 92 -0.18 -1.34 -16.11
CA ILE A 92 -0.32 -0.60 -17.36
C ILE A 92 -1.49 0.38 -17.25
N PRO A 93 -1.27 1.68 -17.51
CA PRO A 93 -2.37 2.65 -17.49
C PRO A 93 -3.53 2.23 -18.38
N LEU A 94 -4.76 2.46 -17.90
CA LEU A 94 -6.03 2.22 -18.59
C LEU A 94 -6.37 0.74 -18.80
N ASP A 95 -5.53 -0.19 -18.33
CA ASP A 95 -5.80 -1.62 -18.43
C ASP A 95 -6.91 -1.99 -17.44
N GLU A 96 -7.99 -2.59 -17.93
CA GLU A 96 -9.13 -2.99 -17.12
C GLU A 96 -9.10 -4.47 -16.73
N SER A 97 -8.03 -5.19 -17.08
CA SER A 97 -7.87 -6.57 -16.62
C SER A 97 -7.68 -6.61 -15.10
N PRO A 98 -8.22 -7.63 -14.43
CA PRO A 98 -8.08 -7.76 -12.98
C PRO A 98 -6.62 -7.97 -12.57
N LEU A 99 -6.19 -7.23 -11.54
CA LEU A 99 -4.91 -7.40 -10.87
C LEU A 99 -5.19 -8.06 -9.52
N GLU A 100 -4.96 -9.37 -9.45
CA GLU A 100 -5.32 -10.16 -8.28
C GLU A 100 -4.26 -10.07 -7.20
N GLY A 101 -4.68 -9.95 -5.94
CA GLY A 101 -3.75 -9.88 -4.81
C GLY A 101 -3.16 -11.22 -4.38
N GLY A 102 -3.75 -12.34 -4.83
CA GLY A 102 -3.18 -13.66 -4.60
C GLY A 102 -3.36 -14.24 -3.20
N SER A 103 -4.24 -13.67 -2.38
CA SER A 103 -4.52 -14.15 -1.02
C SER A 103 -5.95 -13.79 -0.63
N ASP A 104 -6.55 -14.60 0.24
CA ASP A 104 -7.88 -14.35 0.79
C ASP A 104 -7.85 -13.46 2.03
N ALA A 105 -6.67 -13.12 2.54
CA ALA A 105 -6.50 -12.46 3.83
C ALA A 105 -5.84 -11.06 3.68
N LEU A 106 -6.20 -10.34 2.63
CA LEU A 106 -5.66 -9.01 2.38
C LEU A 106 -6.52 -7.93 3.04
N LEU A 107 -5.88 -6.94 3.63
CA LEU A 107 -6.56 -5.82 4.29
C LEU A 107 -6.33 -4.50 3.57
N ALA A 108 -5.19 -4.33 2.92
CA ALA A 108 -4.81 -3.04 2.37
C ALA A 108 -4.03 -3.20 1.07
N VAL A 109 -4.01 -2.11 0.28
CA VAL A 109 -3.16 -2.00 -0.90
C VAL A 109 -2.46 -0.64 -0.85
N LEU A 110 -1.16 -0.63 -1.06
CA LEU A 110 -0.40 0.62 -1.25
C LEU A 110 -0.08 0.77 -2.73
N GLU A 111 -0.55 1.86 -3.33
CA GLU A 111 -0.19 2.24 -4.69
C GLU A 111 0.88 3.32 -4.66
N ILE A 112 1.97 3.09 -5.38
CA ILE A 112 3.09 4.02 -5.57
C ILE A 112 3.44 4.06 -7.05
N ASN A 113 4.32 4.97 -7.44
CA ASN A 113 4.75 5.08 -8.84
C ASN A 113 5.29 3.75 -9.38
N GLY A 114 4.94 3.44 -10.61
CA GLY A 114 5.36 2.22 -11.30
C GLY A 114 6.87 2.12 -11.43
N GLY A 115 7.42 0.92 -11.13
CA GLY A 115 8.85 0.65 -11.17
C GLY A 115 9.60 1.04 -9.91
N LEU A 116 8.98 1.76 -8.99
CA LEU A 116 9.67 2.26 -7.80
C LEU A 116 10.02 1.14 -6.84
N SER A 117 9.12 0.18 -6.64
CA SER A 117 9.41 -0.94 -5.75
C SER A 117 10.60 -1.78 -6.23
N ALA A 118 10.70 -2.01 -7.53
CA ALA A 118 11.85 -2.73 -8.09
C ALA A 118 13.15 -1.96 -7.89
N ARG A 119 13.13 -0.65 -8.11
CA ARG A 119 14.33 0.18 -7.91
C ARG A 119 14.78 0.22 -6.45
N MET A 120 13.85 0.20 -5.52
CA MET A 120 14.15 0.22 -4.09
C MET A 120 14.46 -1.17 -3.53
N GLY A 121 14.13 -2.23 -4.27
CA GLY A 121 14.30 -3.60 -3.83
C GLY A 121 13.18 -4.10 -2.91
N ILE A 122 12.03 -3.42 -2.91
CA ILE A 122 10.88 -3.83 -2.10
C ILE A 122 10.35 -5.16 -2.62
N THR A 123 10.19 -6.12 -1.72
CA THR A 123 9.75 -7.49 -2.05
C THR A 123 8.63 -7.93 -1.12
N PRO A 124 7.89 -8.99 -1.47
CA PRO A 124 6.97 -9.62 -0.53
C PRO A 124 7.70 -9.99 0.77
N GLY A 125 7.01 -9.86 1.89
CA GLY A 125 7.60 -9.97 3.22
C GLY A 125 7.96 -8.64 3.84
N THR A 126 7.96 -7.56 3.05
CA THR A 126 8.13 -6.19 3.56
C THR A 126 7.03 -5.89 4.58
N GLU A 127 7.42 -5.24 5.68
CA GLU A 127 6.49 -4.86 6.74
C GLU A 127 6.14 -3.38 6.63
N LEU A 128 4.85 -3.08 6.75
CA LEU A 128 4.31 -1.72 6.75
C LEU A 128 3.89 -1.34 8.15
N ARG A 129 4.23 -0.11 8.57
CA ARG A 129 3.76 0.46 9.82
C ARG A 129 2.74 1.56 9.52
N HIS A 130 1.53 1.40 10.05
CA HIS A 130 0.44 2.36 9.89
C HIS A 130 -0.66 2.04 10.92
N PRO A 131 -1.42 3.04 11.40
CA PRO A 131 -2.51 2.80 12.37
C PRO A 131 -3.58 1.82 11.92
N ALA A 132 -3.77 1.62 10.61
CA ALA A 132 -4.79 0.70 10.09
C ALA A 132 -4.62 -0.74 10.58
N PHE A 133 -3.42 -1.14 10.98
CA PHE A 133 -3.14 -2.50 11.44
C PHE A 133 -3.23 -2.65 12.96
N ALA A 134 -3.55 -1.57 13.68
CA ALA A 134 -3.69 -1.60 15.13
C ALA A 134 -4.76 -2.61 15.54
N GLY A 135 -4.48 -3.38 16.62
CA GLY A 135 -5.40 -4.41 17.09
C GLY A 135 -5.43 -5.68 16.26
N ARG A 136 -4.63 -5.77 15.20
CA ARG A 136 -4.58 -6.91 14.28
C ARG A 136 -3.26 -7.67 14.37
N ASN A 137 -2.58 -7.57 15.50
CA ASN A 137 -1.27 -8.22 15.72
C ASN A 137 -0.26 -7.83 14.63
N PRO A 138 0.02 -6.52 14.45
CA PRO A 138 0.90 -6.08 13.37
C PRO A 138 2.33 -6.57 13.53
N ALA A 139 2.98 -6.90 12.42
CA ALA A 139 4.38 -7.28 12.40
C ALA A 139 5.29 -6.10 12.82
N TRP A 140 4.85 -4.89 12.51
CA TRP A 140 5.57 -3.67 12.90
C TRP A 140 4.58 -2.69 13.53
N PRO A 141 4.35 -2.79 14.86
CA PRO A 141 3.36 -1.92 15.51
C PRO A 141 3.83 -0.46 15.57
N CYS A 142 2.83 0.39 15.66
CA CYS A 142 3.05 1.81 15.93
C CYS A 142 3.64 2.09 17.30
#